data_60da712d758f2c8d315ee7e3d18a3260
#
_entry.id   60da712d758f2c8d315ee7e3d18a3260
#
_cell.length_a   1.000
_cell.length_b   1.000
_cell.length_c   1.000
_cell.angle_alpha   90.00
_cell.angle_beta   90.00
_cell.angle_gamma   90.00
#
_symmetry.space_group_name_H-M   'P 1'
#
loop_
_entity.id
_entity.type
_entity.pdbx_description
1 polymer ?
#
loop_
_entity_poly.entity_id
_entity_poly.type
_entity_poly.pdbx_seq_one_letter_code
_entity_poly.pdbx_strand_id
1 'polypeptide(L)'
;MLYLNIEVLKKCDSKVASKVKVAMNELDSLVASARELFAQAATPVELENAKAQFLGKAGKMTELMKGMAQLSVEEKKTRGAAINVTKQAIEAALTERRNALAEAQLQVQLQAERLDVTLPGRQRGQGGLHPVSLTLERIEGIFASMGFEVAEGPEIESDWFNFTALNTPEDHPARSMHDTFYVEGGTPQAPNLLRTHTSPMQVRHAVQHVKRYRNQLDAGQGMPEIRVIAPGRTYRVDSDATHSPMFHQCEGLWIGENVSFKDLKVVFTDFCKTFFESDDLVLRFRPSFFPFTEPSAEVDIQFQSGPLAGKWLEVAGSGQVHPNVVRNMGLDPERFIGFAFGMGPDRLTMLRYGVNDLRLFFDGDIRFLSQFNK
;
A
#
# COMPACT_ATOMS: atom_id res chain seq x y z
N MET A 1 4.80 -18.82 56.71
CA MET A 1 4.57 -18.25 58.05
C MET A 1 3.16 -18.65 58.49
N LEU A 2 3.05 -19.78 59.18
CA LEU A 2 1.79 -20.32 59.73
C LEU A 2 2.01 -20.50 61.24
N TYR A 3 1.84 -19.40 61.98
CA TYR A 3 1.64 -19.45 63.43
C TYR A 3 0.14 -19.63 63.65
N LEU A 4 -0.30 -20.88 63.69
CA LEU A 4 -1.64 -21.19 64.22
C LEU A 4 -1.52 -21.25 65.74
N ASN A 5 -2.28 -20.41 66.38
CA ASN A 5 -2.42 -20.12 67.77
C ASN A 5 -2.36 -21.37 68.67
N ILE A 6 -1.29 -21.51 69.40
CA ILE A 6 -1.00 -22.66 70.36
C ILE A 6 -1.96 -22.61 71.57
N GLU A 7 -2.70 -21.53 71.76
CA GLU A 7 -3.62 -21.41 72.92
C GLU A 7 -4.97 -22.18 72.82
N VAL A 8 -5.38 -22.54 71.56
CA VAL A 8 -6.62 -23.28 71.35
C VAL A 8 -6.43 -24.81 71.61
N LEU A 9 -5.20 -25.30 71.63
CA LEU A 9 -4.88 -26.72 71.83
C LEU A 9 -4.77 -27.16 73.29
N LYS A 10 -4.83 -26.27 74.28
CA LYS A 10 -4.70 -26.61 75.70
C LYS A 10 -5.98 -27.09 76.36
N LYS A 11 -7.11 -27.20 75.64
CA LYS A 11 -8.41 -27.66 76.17
C LYS A 11 -8.97 -28.90 75.46
N CYS A 12 -8.20 -29.59 74.58
CA CYS A 12 -8.66 -30.81 73.96
C CYS A 12 -8.04 -32.04 74.64
N ASP A 13 -8.87 -33.02 74.92
CA ASP A 13 -8.47 -34.33 75.46
C ASP A 13 -7.22 -34.87 74.75
N SER A 14 -6.22 -35.36 75.48
CA SER A 14 -4.91 -35.80 74.95
C SER A 14 -5.00 -36.87 73.82
N LYS A 15 -6.09 -37.63 73.79
CA LYS A 15 -6.41 -38.59 72.73
C LYS A 15 -6.87 -38.01 71.45
N VAL A 16 -7.55 -36.85 71.47
CA VAL A 16 -8.04 -36.10 70.25
C VAL A 16 -6.83 -35.38 69.64
N ALA A 17 -5.99 -34.71 70.45
CA ALA A 17 -4.78 -34.04 69.96
C ALA A 17 -3.80 -35.01 69.31
N SER A 18 -3.65 -36.22 69.82
CA SER A 18 -2.81 -37.25 69.22
C SER A 18 -3.35 -37.74 67.87
N LYS A 19 -4.68 -37.93 67.71
CA LYS A 19 -5.32 -38.32 66.45
C LYS A 19 -5.24 -37.24 65.39
N VAL A 20 -5.38 -35.97 65.77
CA VAL A 20 -5.24 -34.82 64.83
C VAL A 20 -3.80 -34.71 64.36
N LYS A 21 -2.80 -34.88 65.22
CA LYS A 21 -1.37 -34.85 64.88
C LYS A 21 -0.95 -35.95 63.92
N VAL A 22 -1.49 -37.18 64.10
CA VAL A 22 -1.26 -38.32 63.22
C VAL A 22 -1.90 -38.09 61.86
N ALA A 23 -3.12 -37.54 61.80
CA ALA A 23 -3.79 -37.21 60.56
C ALA A 23 -3.12 -36.08 59.76
N MET A 24 -2.55 -35.10 60.43
CA MET A 24 -1.75 -34.03 59.77
C MET A 24 -0.43 -34.59 59.21
N ASN A 25 0.25 -35.47 59.91
CA ASN A 25 1.46 -36.13 59.40
C ASN A 25 1.18 -37.00 58.16
N GLU A 26 -0.01 -37.65 58.09
CA GLU A 26 -0.45 -38.42 56.91
C GLU A 26 -0.67 -37.52 55.71
N LEU A 27 -1.31 -36.34 55.87
CA LEU A 27 -1.52 -35.37 54.81
C LEU A 27 -0.25 -34.75 54.30
N ASP A 28 0.70 -34.41 55.20
CA ASP A 28 2.01 -33.88 54.83
C ASP A 28 2.85 -34.91 54.09
N SER A 29 2.81 -36.21 54.52
CA SER A 29 3.46 -37.29 53.80
C SER A 29 2.86 -37.54 52.41
N LEU A 30 1.57 -37.30 52.26
CA LEU A 30 0.91 -37.38 50.95
C LEU A 30 1.37 -36.30 49.98
N VAL A 31 1.53 -35.06 50.45
CA VAL A 31 2.09 -33.96 49.66
C VAL A 31 3.53 -34.24 49.24
N ALA A 32 4.35 -34.75 50.21
CA ALA A 32 5.73 -35.11 49.91
C ALA A 32 5.81 -36.22 48.85
N SER A 33 5.02 -37.28 49.00
CA SER A 33 4.95 -38.36 48.00
C SER A 33 4.45 -37.93 46.64
N ALA A 34 3.50 -36.97 46.60
CA ALA A 34 3.03 -36.41 45.34
C ALA A 34 4.11 -35.56 44.64
N ARG A 35 4.82 -34.72 45.40
CA ARG A 35 5.93 -33.93 44.88
C ARG A 35 7.05 -34.80 44.32
N GLU A 36 7.40 -35.84 45.03
CA GLU A 36 8.44 -36.78 44.60
C GLU A 36 8.03 -37.51 43.30
N LEU A 37 6.81 -38.02 43.22
CA LEU A 37 6.33 -38.69 42.03
C LEU A 37 6.18 -37.76 40.83
N PHE A 38 5.73 -36.52 41.05
CA PHE A 38 5.69 -35.51 40.00
C PHE A 38 7.08 -35.11 39.52
N ALA A 39 8.05 -35.00 40.42
CA ALA A 39 9.43 -34.68 40.07
C ALA A 39 10.09 -35.76 39.20
N GLN A 40 9.73 -37.05 39.42
CA GLN A 40 10.23 -38.16 38.62
C GLN A 40 9.61 -38.27 37.23
N ALA A 41 8.43 -37.70 37.01
CA ALA A 41 7.77 -37.72 35.69
C ALA A 41 8.62 -36.97 34.65
N ALA A 42 9.14 -37.67 33.66
CA ALA A 42 9.95 -37.09 32.58
C ALA A 42 9.11 -36.57 31.38
N THR A 43 7.86 -37.05 31.27
CA THR A 43 6.96 -36.68 30.17
C THR A 43 5.61 -36.17 30.69
N PRO A 44 4.88 -35.35 29.89
CA PRO A 44 3.52 -34.95 30.25
C PRO A 44 2.56 -36.12 30.51
N VAL A 45 2.72 -37.23 29.81
CA VAL A 45 1.90 -38.44 29.98
C VAL A 45 2.16 -39.11 31.34
N GLU A 46 3.41 -39.21 31.71
CA GLU A 46 3.79 -39.75 33.05
C GLU A 46 3.27 -38.83 34.17
N LEU A 47 3.33 -37.53 33.99
CA LEU A 47 2.80 -36.54 34.94
C LEU A 47 1.28 -36.66 35.11
N GLU A 48 0.53 -36.88 34.04
CA GLU A 48 -0.94 -37.09 34.10
C GLU A 48 -1.28 -38.47 34.76
N ASN A 49 -0.47 -39.48 34.52
CA ASN A 49 -0.60 -40.78 35.22
C ASN A 49 -0.30 -40.63 36.72
N ALA A 50 0.72 -39.89 37.08
CA ALA A 50 1.05 -39.61 38.49
C ALA A 50 -0.06 -38.77 39.16
N LYS A 51 -0.61 -37.79 38.51
CA LYS A 51 -1.78 -37.00 38.95
C LYS A 51 -2.99 -37.90 39.24
N ALA A 52 -3.28 -38.88 38.38
CA ALA A 52 -4.40 -39.78 38.56
C ALA A 52 -4.34 -40.57 39.87
N GLN A 53 -3.13 -40.91 40.38
CA GLN A 53 -2.95 -41.65 41.66
C GLN A 53 -3.33 -40.79 42.87
N PHE A 54 -3.22 -39.48 42.80
CA PHE A 54 -3.56 -38.55 43.89
C PHE A 54 -4.90 -37.87 43.75
N LEU A 55 -5.20 -37.32 42.55
CA LEU A 55 -6.34 -36.47 42.28
C LEU A 55 -7.42 -37.16 41.40
N GLY A 56 -7.18 -38.38 40.94
CA GLY A 56 -8.12 -39.13 40.12
C GLY A 56 -9.37 -39.61 40.88
N LYS A 57 -10.35 -40.18 40.15
CA LYS A 57 -11.61 -40.74 40.74
C LYS A 57 -11.37 -41.81 41.80
N ALA A 58 -10.30 -42.58 41.68
CA ALA A 58 -9.84 -43.60 42.66
C ALA A 58 -8.54 -43.15 43.35
N GLY A 59 -8.21 -41.85 43.30
CA GLY A 59 -6.98 -41.33 43.89
C GLY A 59 -7.06 -41.13 45.40
N LYS A 60 -5.89 -41.10 46.05
CA LYS A 60 -5.76 -41.03 47.53
C LYS A 60 -6.52 -39.84 48.12
N MET A 61 -6.63 -38.69 47.45
CA MET A 61 -7.41 -37.52 47.89
C MET A 61 -8.90 -37.84 47.87
N THR A 62 -9.40 -38.53 46.86
CA THR A 62 -10.81 -38.94 46.75
C THR A 62 -11.20 -39.95 47.83
N GLU A 63 -10.31 -40.89 48.18
CA GLU A 63 -10.50 -41.82 49.27
C GLU A 63 -10.56 -41.11 50.63
N LEU A 64 -9.68 -40.16 50.90
CA LEU A 64 -9.71 -39.31 52.11
C LEU A 64 -11.01 -38.50 52.22
N MET A 65 -11.52 -37.98 51.10
CA MET A 65 -12.80 -37.26 51.08
C MET A 65 -13.99 -38.18 51.35
N LYS A 66 -14.00 -39.42 50.83
CA LYS A 66 -15.04 -40.40 51.10
C LYS A 66 -15.04 -40.79 52.56
N GLY A 67 -13.87 -40.94 53.20
CA GLY A 67 -13.74 -41.28 54.61
C GLY A 67 -14.30 -40.21 55.57
N MET A 68 -14.50 -38.98 55.11
CA MET A 68 -15.12 -37.92 55.93
C MET A 68 -16.62 -38.16 56.19
N ALA A 69 -17.30 -38.99 55.40
CA ALA A 69 -18.75 -39.21 55.53
C ALA A 69 -19.18 -39.65 56.93
N GLN A 70 -18.32 -40.38 57.67
CA GLN A 70 -18.59 -40.97 58.96
C GLN A 70 -18.17 -40.10 60.17
N LEU A 71 -17.66 -38.89 59.95
CA LEU A 71 -17.16 -38.03 61.01
C LEU A 71 -18.23 -37.09 61.55
N SER A 72 -18.05 -36.58 62.79
CA SER A 72 -18.90 -35.50 63.38
C SER A 72 -18.78 -34.18 62.63
N VAL A 73 -19.74 -33.26 62.86
CA VAL A 73 -19.82 -31.97 62.10
C VAL A 73 -18.58 -31.12 62.35
N GLU A 74 -18.03 -31.06 63.53
CA GLU A 74 -16.84 -30.27 63.86
C GLU A 74 -15.56 -30.89 63.29
N GLU A 75 -15.43 -32.22 63.36
CA GLU A 75 -14.32 -32.95 62.78
C GLU A 75 -14.32 -32.83 61.24
N LYS A 76 -15.53 -32.84 60.63
CA LYS A 76 -15.67 -32.59 59.16
C LYS A 76 -15.15 -31.25 58.75
N LYS A 77 -15.43 -30.17 59.54
CA LYS A 77 -15.00 -28.81 59.23
C LYS A 77 -13.49 -28.68 59.30
N THR A 78 -12.84 -29.18 60.36
CA THR A 78 -11.40 -29.08 60.57
C THR A 78 -10.63 -29.96 59.58
N ARG A 79 -11.07 -31.21 59.39
CA ARG A 79 -10.41 -32.17 58.48
C ARG A 79 -10.64 -31.80 57.01
N GLY A 80 -11.81 -31.24 56.67
CA GLY A 80 -12.13 -30.71 55.34
C GLY A 80 -11.25 -29.55 54.95
N ALA A 81 -10.99 -28.61 55.86
CA ALA A 81 -10.05 -27.52 55.63
C ALA A 81 -8.63 -28.04 55.38
N ALA A 82 -8.14 -28.96 56.18
CA ALA A 82 -6.81 -29.58 55.99
C ALA A 82 -6.68 -30.34 54.66
N ILE A 83 -7.68 -31.15 54.30
CA ILE A 83 -7.73 -31.85 53.01
C ILE A 83 -7.72 -30.84 51.83
N ASN A 84 -8.42 -29.74 51.95
CA ASN A 84 -8.44 -28.73 50.90
C ASN A 84 -7.09 -28.02 50.71
N VAL A 85 -6.39 -27.72 51.81
CA VAL A 85 -5.02 -27.20 51.78
C VAL A 85 -4.04 -28.20 51.13
N THR A 86 -4.15 -29.48 51.52
CA THR A 86 -3.36 -30.57 50.92
C THR A 86 -3.62 -30.72 49.44
N LYS A 87 -4.89 -30.68 49.01
CA LYS A 87 -5.27 -30.70 47.59
C LYS A 87 -4.66 -29.54 46.82
N GLN A 88 -4.75 -28.34 47.34
CA GLN A 88 -4.14 -27.14 46.74
C GLN A 88 -2.62 -27.26 46.64
N ALA A 89 -1.95 -27.82 47.68
CA ALA A 89 -0.51 -28.02 47.65
C ALA A 89 -0.09 -29.08 46.58
N ILE A 90 -0.88 -30.11 46.37
CA ILE A 90 -0.65 -31.11 45.33
C ILE A 90 -0.91 -30.52 43.94
N GLU A 91 -1.99 -29.75 43.77
CA GLU A 91 -2.29 -29.05 42.51
C GLU A 91 -1.23 -28.01 42.16
N ALA A 92 -0.70 -27.28 43.12
CA ALA A 92 0.42 -26.37 42.95
C ALA A 92 1.70 -27.09 42.48
N ALA A 93 2.06 -28.20 43.14
CA ALA A 93 3.23 -29.01 42.74
C ALA A 93 3.06 -29.64 41.34
N LEU A 94 1.84 -30.05 40.97
CA LEU A 94 1.52 -30.54 39.64
C LEU A 94 1.71 -29.45 38.59
N THR A 95 1.21 -28.24 38.86
CA THR A 95 1.31 -27.10 37.94
C THR A 95 2.76 -26.66 37.75
N GLU A 96 3.54 -26.59 38.82
CA GLU A 96 4.97 -26.32 38.80
C GLU A 96 5.72 -27.30 37.89
N ARG A 97 5.48 -28.63 38.09
CA ARG A 97 6.14 -29.63 37.24
C ARG A 97 5.69 -29.58 35.79
N ARG A 98 4.39 -29.34 35.54
CA ARG A 98 3.86 -29.17 34.17
C ARG A 98 4.53 -28.00 33.45
N ASN A 99 4.66 -26.87 34.11
CA ASN A 99 5.35 -25.71 33.57
C ASN A 99 6.82 -25.99 33.28
N ALA A 100 7.50 -26.69 34.21
CA ALA A 100 8.90 -27.07 34.02
C ALA A 100 9.11 -28.03 32.83
N LEU A 101 8.21 -28.98 32.61
CA LEU A 101 8.25 -29.89 31.45
C LEU A 101 7.94 -29.14 30.14
N ALA A 102 6.97 -28.21 30.15
CA ALA A 102 6.65 -27.39 28.99
C ALA A 102 7.82 -26.48 28.62
N GLU A 103 8.45 -25.86 29.62
CA GLU A 103 9.63 -24.99 29.41
C GLU A 103 10.81 -25.80 28.85
N ALA A 104 11.08 -27.00 29.42
CA ALA A 104 12.14 -27.86 28.91
C ALA A 104 11.88 -28.29 27.45
N GLN A 105 10.63 -28.59 27.10
CA GLN A 105 10.25 -28.94 25.73
C GLN A 105 10.42 -27.75 24.80
N LEU A 106 10.00 -26.57 25.24
CA LEU A 106 10.16 -25.32 24.47
C LEU A 106 11.64 -25.02 24.22
N GLN A 107 12.51 -25.17 25.22
CA GLN A 107 13.96 -24.95 25.08
C GLN A 107 14.58 -25.91 24.05
N VAL A 108 14.17 -27.18 24.04
CA VAL A 108 14.64 -28.14 23.04
C VAL A 108 14.18 -27.72 21.64
N GLN A 109 12.92 -27.30 21.51
CA GLN A 109 12.38 -26.82 20.22
C GLN A 109 13.11 -25.57 19.73
N LEU A 110 13.29 -24.56 20.61
CA LEU A 110 13.99 -23.33 20.28
C LEU A 110 15.44 -23.61 19.86
N GLN A 111 16.09 -24.58 20.51
CA GLN A 111 17.46 -24.96 20.15
C GLN A 111 17.52 -25.65 18.79
N ALA A 112 16.52 -26.50 18.47
CA ALA A 112 16.43 -27.17 17.19
C ALA A 112 16.08 -26.22 16.03
N GLU A 113 15.25 -25.19 16.30
CA GLU A 113 14.83 -24.17 15.34
C GLU A 113 15.83 -22.99 15.25
N ARG A 114 16.90 -23.02 16.02
CA ARG A 114 17.89 -21.95 16.06
C ARG A 114 18.52 -21.75 14.68
N LEU A 115 18.34 -20.54 14.13
CA LEU A 115 18.97 -20.13 12.90
C LEU A 115 20.28 -19.39 13.20
N ASP A 116 21.29 -19.64 12.40
CA ASP A 116 22.53 -18.87 12.45
C ASP A 116 22.30 -17.51 11.77
N VAL A 117 22.08 -16.48 12.60
CA VAL A 117 21.85 -15.11 12.15
C VAL A 117 23.15 -14.38 11.75
N THR A 118 24.32 -15.01 11.94
CA THR A 118 25.61 -14.44 11.51
C THR A 118 25.89 -14.70 10.02
N LEU A 119 25.17 -15.63 9.42
CA LEU A 119 25.25 -15.86 7.98
C LEU A 119 24.66 -14.63 7.24
N PRO A 120 25.32 -14.17 6.16
CA PRO A 120 24.78 -13.09 5.34
C PRO A 120 23.38 -13.48 4.85
N GLY A 121 22.42 -12.58 5.02
CA GLY A 121 21.07 -12.74 4.47
C GLY A 121 21.11 -12.96 2.96
N ARG A 122 20.06 -13.51 2.39
CA ARG A 122 19.92 -13.57 0.93
C ARG A 122 20.12 -12.17 0.38
N GLN A 123 21.05 -12.03 -0.56
CA GLN A 123 21.22 -10.76 -1.24
C GLN A 123 19.86 -10.36 -1.82
N ARG A 124 19.37 -9.20 -1.39
CA ARG A 124 18.27 -8.56 -2.08
C ARG A 124 18.82 -8.18 -3.45
N GLY A 125 18.17 -8.61 -4.51
CA GLY A 125 18.51 -8.16 -5.87
C GLY A 125 18.60 -6.63 -5.90
N GLN A 126 19.36 -6.08 -6.80
CA GLN A 126 19.36 -4.63 -7.02
C GLN A 126 17.96 -4.21 -7.40
N GLY A 127 17.43 -3.18 -6.72
CA GLY A 127 16.18 -2.56 -7.12
C GLY A 127 16.37 -1.83 -8.45
N GLY A 128 15.29 -1.65 -9.21
CA GLY A 128 15.25 -0.86 -10.44
C GLY A 128 14.11 0.16 -10.38
N LEU A 129 14.08 1.05 -11.36
CA LEU A 129 12.98 1.98 -11.53
C LEU A 129 11.74 1.25 -12.06
N HIS A 130 10.58 1.74 -11.67
CA HIS A 130 9.31 1.27 -12.21
C HIS A 130 9.26 1.50 -13.74
N PRO A 131 8.69 0.60 -14.55
CA PRO A 131 8.70 0.74 -16.02
C PRO A 131 8.03 2.02 -16.52
N VAL A 132 7.01 2.52 -15.83
CA VAL A 132 6.40 3.83 -16.15
C VAL A 132 7.37 4.97 -15.85
N SER A 133 8.15 4.90 -14.77
CA SER A 133 9.18 5.90 -14.46
C SER A 133 10.27 5.93 -15.53
N LEU A 134 10.73 4.76 -15.97
CA LEU A 134 11.69 4.65 -17.09
C LEU A 134 11.13 5.26 -18.39
N THR A 135 9.83 5.08 -18.63
CA THR A 135 9.14 5.66 -19.78
C THR A 135 9.08 7.19 -19.66
N LEU A 136 8.74 7.72 -18.47
CA LEU A 136 8.70 9.18 -18.24
C LEU A 136 10.07 9.81 -18.41
N GLU A 137 11.12 9.25 -17.81
CA GLU A 137 12.51 9.73 -17.99
C GLU A 137 12.90 9.76 -19.47
N ARG A 138 12.52 8.73 -20.23
CA ARG A 138 12.79 8.69 -21.67
C ARG A 138 12.01 9.77 -22.43
N ILE A 139 10.74 9.98 -22.12
CA ILE A 139 9.91 11.05 -22.73
C ILE A 139 10.56 12.40 -22.46
N GLU A 140 10.88 12.68 -21.19
CA GLU A 140 11.52 13.95 -20.78
C GLU A 140 12.85 14.17 -21.49
N GLY A 141 13.71 13.15 -21.56
CA GLY A 141 14.99 13.21 -22.26
C GLY A 141 14.85 13.54 -23.76
N ILE A 142 13.88 12.92 -24.43
CA ILE A 142 13.63 13.16 -25.86
C ILE A 142 13.13 14.62 -26.07
N PHE A 143 12.13 15.07 -25.31
CA PHE A 143 11.61 16.43 -25.46
C PHE A 143 12.60 17.50 -25.00
N ALA A 144 13.40 17.23 -23.97
CA ALA A 144 14.50 18.12 -23.59
C ALA A 144 15.48 18.33 -24.73
N SER A 145 15.82 17.29 -25.51
CA SER A 145 16.68 17.40 -26.70
C SER A 145 16.07 18.25 -27.83
N MET A 146 14.73 18.38 -27.83
CA MET A 146 13.99 19.24 -28.77
C MET A 146 13.75 20.65 -28.23
N GLY A 147 14.31 20.99 -27.04
CA GLY A 147 14.21 22.31 -26.43
C GLY A 147 12.92 22.55 -25.65
N PHE A 148 12.23 21.50 -25.21
CA PHE A 148 11.08 21.60 -24.29
C PHE A 148 11.55 21.61 -22.85
N GLU A 149 10.94 22.46 -22.04
CA GLU A 149 11.08 22.46 -20.58
C GLU A 149 10.07 21.50 -19.94
N VAL A 150 10.36 20.99 -18.74
CA VAL A 150 9.42 20.18 -17.95
C VAL A 150 8.68 21.09 -16.97
N ALA A 151 7.36 21.11 -17.03
CA ALA A 151 6.51 21.83 -16.10
C ALA A 151 5.84 20.89 -15.10
N GLU A 152 5.96 21.22 -13.83
CA GLU A 152 5.29 20.54 -12.72
C GLU A 152 4.21 21.42 -12.12
N GLY A 153 3.27 20.80 -11.38
CA GLY A 153 2.24 21.52 -10.66
C GLY A 153 1.32 20.63 -9.83
N PRO A 154 0.32 21.22 -9.16
CA PRO A 154 -0.50 20.53 -8.20
C PRO A 154 -1.39 19.47 -8.84
N GLU A 155 -1.62 18.36 -8.12
CA GLU A 155 -2.61 17.34 -8.48
C GLU A 155 -4.03 17.75 -8.07
N ILE A 156 -4.17 18.53 -6.99
CA ILE A 156 -5.43 19.16 -6.61
C ILE A 156 -5.50 20.52 -7.33
N GLU A 157 -6.46 20.65 -8.21
CA GLU A 157 -6.56 21.79 -9.11
C GLU A 157 -7.90 22.52 -8.94
N SER A 158 -7.96 23.77 -9.32
CA SER A 158 -9.21 24.51 -9.40
C SER A 158 -9.95 24.16 -10.69
N ASP A 159 -11.27 24.23 -10.66
CA ASP A 159 -12.14 24.04 -11.82
C ASP A 159 -11.74 24.97 -13.00
N TRP A 160 -11.33 26.19 -12.70
CA TRP A 160 -10.94 27.13 -13.74
C TRP A 160 -9.76 26.64 -14.57
N PHE A 161 -8.68 26.18 -13.93
CA PHE A 161 -7.50 25.68 -14.65
C PHE A 161 -7.77 24.34 -15.34
N ASN A 162 -8.58 23.47 -14.69
CA ASN A 162 -8.84 22.15 -15.25
C ASN A 162 -9.82 22.17 -16.43
N PHE A 163 -10.75 23.14 -16.48
CA PHE A 163 -11.80 23.17 -17.48
C PHE A 163 -11.96 24.53 -18.18
N THR A 164 -12.28 25.58 -17.44
CA THR A 164 -12.66 26.88 -18.04
C THR A 164 -11.55 27.50 -18.88
N ALA A 165 -10.31 27.48 -18.35
CA ALA A 165 -9.14 27.99 -19.07
C ALA A 165 -8.85 27.22 -20.37
N LEU A 166 -9.30 25.97 -20.43
CA LEU A 166 -9.14 25.05 -21.55
C LEU A 166 -10.38 24.99 -22.47
N ASN A 167 -11.21 26.05 -22.42
CA ASN A 167 -12.39 26.18 -23.27
C ASN A 167 -13.43 25.04 -23.13
N THR A 168 -13.44 24.37 -21.97
CA THR A 168 -14.42 23.32 -21.67
C THR A 168 -15.67 23.98 -21.07
N PRO A 169 -16.86 23.91 -21.71
CA PRO A 169 -18.08 24.57 -21.24
C PRO A 169 -18.59 23.94 -19.91
N GLU A 170 -19.47 24.68 -19.22
CA GLU A 170 -19.97 24.27 -17.89
C GLU A 170 -20.83 23.00 -17.95
N ASP A 171 -21.53 22.78 -19.04
CA ASP A 171 -22.40 21.62 -19.30
C ASP A 171 -21.69 20.44 -19.93
N HIS A 172 -20.36 20.51 -20.06
CA HIS A 172 -19.58 19.42 -20.65
C HIS A 172 -19.60 18.17 -19.74
N PRO A 173 -19.85 16.96 -20.29
CA PRO A 173 -19.93 15.72 -19.49
C PRO A 173 -18.71 15.46 -18.60
N ALA A 174 -17.52 15.81 -19.03
CA ALA A 174 -16.29 15.64 -18.25
C ALA A 174 -16.26 16.41 -16.90
N ARG A 175 -17.14 17.41 -16.70
CA ARG A 175 -17.32 18.10 -15.43
C ARG A 175 -18.26 17.35 -14.48
N SER A 176 -18.89 16.27 -14.94
CA SER A 176 -19.80 15.48 -14.12
C SER A 176 -19.05 14.81 -12.96
N MET A 177 -19.71 14.67 -11.81
CA MET A 177 -19.20 13.90 -10.65
C MET A 177 -19.02 12.41 -10.96
N HIS A 178 -19.57 11.93 -12.08
CA HIS A 178 -19.36 10.56 -12.55
C HIS A 178 -17.99 10.37 -13.21
N ASP A 179 -17.36 11.46 -13.69
CA ASP A 179 -16.08 11.40 -14.40
C ASP A 179 -14.94 12.11 -13.65
N THR A 180 -15.25 13.01 -12.71
CA THR A 180 -14.29 13.86 -12.00
C THR A 180 -14.37 13.66 -10.49
N PHE A 181 -13.23 13.49 -9.83
CA PHE A 181 -13.13 13.49 -8.37
C PHE A 181 -13.05 14.92 -7.85
N TYR A 182 -14.13 15.42 -7.29
CA TYR A 182 -14.14 16.67 -6.54
C TYR A 182 -13.67 16.42 -5.10
N VAL A 183 -12.86 17.34 -4.57
CA VAL A 183 -12.29 17.23 -3.22
C VAL A 183 -12.80 18.37 -2.34
N GLU A 184 -12.74 18.18 -1.03
CA GLU A 184 -13.11 19.22 -0.06
C GLU A 184 -12.20 20.44 -0.20
N GLY A 185 -12.77 21.62 -0.04
CA GLY A 185 -12.09 22.91 -0.20
C GLY A 185 -12.55 23.66 -1.46
N GLY A 186 -12.11 24.90 -1.58
CA GLY A 186 -12.67 25.81 -2.61
C GLY A 186 -14.01 26.38 -2.23
N THR A 187 -14.74 26.94 -3.20
CA THR A 187 -16.10 27.46 -3.04
C THR A 187 -17.05 26.68 -3.95
N PRO A 188 -18.37 26.72 -3.72
CA PRO A 188 -19.33 26.09 -4.62
C PRO A 188 -19.23 26.57 -6.08
N GLN A 189 -18.76 27.81 -6.31
CA GLN A 189 -18.56 28.41 -7.62
C GLN A 189 -17.16 28.13 -8.21
N ALA A 190 -16.21 27.69 -7.37
CA ALA A 190 -14.86 27.34 -7.75
C ALA A 190 -14.38 26.12 -6.92
N PRO A 191 -14.95 24.93 -7.17
CA PRO A 191 -14.58 23.73 -6.45
C PRO A 191 -13.16 23.30 -6.79
N ASN A 192 -12.53 22.61 -5.85
CA ASN A 192 -11.29 21.90 -6.08
C ASN A 192 -11.57 20.46 -6.56
N LEU A 193 -10.69 19.94 -7.37
CA LEU A 193 -10.80 18.60 -7.94
C LEU A 193 -9.41 17.95 -8.11
N LEU A 194 -9.36 16.63 -8.24
CA LEU A 194 -8.18 15.97 -8.75
C LEU A 194 -8.11 16.16 -10.26
N ARG A 195 -7.00 16.67 -10.76
CA ARG A 195 -6.85 17.02 -12.19
C ARG A 195 -7.14 15.80 -13.08
N THR A 196 -7.96 15.98 -14.09
CA THR A 196 -8.37 14.94 -15.05
C THR A 196 -7.42 14.77 -16.23
N HIS A 197 -6.50 15.71 -16.39
CA HIS A 197 -5.42 15.73 -17.38
C HIS A 197 -4.31 16.69 -16.88
N THR A 198 -3.17 16.69 -17.56
CA THR A 198 -2.04 17.57 -17.19
C THR A 198 -2.06 18.92 -17.87
N SER A 199 -3.07 19.21 -18.72
CA SER A 199 -3.24 20.51 -19.41
C SER A 199 -3.26 21.74 -18.49
N PRO A 200 -3.76 21.69 -17.23
CA PRO A 200 -3.64 22.82 -16.30
C PRO A 200 -2.22 23.37 -16.17
N MET A 201 -1.22 22.46 -16.22
CA MET A 201 0.20 22.86 -16.11
C MET A 201 0.65 23.70 -17.29
N GLN A 202 0.14 23.41 -18.51
CA GLN A 202 0.42 24.20 -19.70
C GLN A 202 -0.08 25.64 -19.53
N VAL A 203 -1.32 25.81 -19.05
CA VAL A 203 -1.92 27.11 -18.79
C VAL A 203 -1.16 27.85 -17.67
N ARG A 204 -0.84 27.15 -16.57
CA ARG A 204 -0.07 27.75 -15.46
C ARG A 204 1.30 28.23 -15.91
N HIS A 205 2.02 27.40 -16.66
CA HIS A 205 3.33 27.74 -17.18
C HIS A 205 3.22 28.93 -18.14
N ALA A 206 2.27 28.90 -19.09
CA ALA A 206 2.07 29.98 -20.04
C ALA A 206 1.73 31.33 -19.37
N VAL A 207 0.80 31.32 -18.40
CA VAL A 207 0.46 32.54 -17.62
C VAL A 207 1.67 33.09 -16.89
N GLN A 208 2.50 32.25 -16.28
CA GLN A 208 3.72 32.70 -15.61
C GLN A 208 4.76 33.23 -16.60
N HIS A 209 4.91 32.55 -17.73
CA HIS A 209 5.81 33.00 -18.81
C HIS A 209 5.37 34.35 -19.34
N VAL A 210 4.10 34.54 -19.70
CA VAL A 210 3.53 35.82 -20.15
C VAL A 210 3.72 36.90 -19.10
N LYS A 211 3.50 36.62 -17.81
CA LYS A 211 3.74 37.60 -16.74
C LYS A 211 5.19 38.01 -16.66
N ARG A 212 6.16 37.12 -16.87
CA ARG A 212 7.60 37.40 -16.88
C ARG A 212 7.97 38.36 -18.02
N TYR A 213 7.38 38.21 -19.20
CA TYR A 213 7.68 38.97 -20.39
C TYR A 213 6.65 40.06 -20.71
N ARG A 214 5.74 40.41 -19.79
CA ARG A 214 4.66 41.39 -19.99
C ARG A 214 5.15 42.73 -20.50
N ASN A 215 6.20 43.29 -19.91
CA ASN A 215 6.73 44.60 -20.32
C ASN A 215 7.24 44.58 -21.76
N GLN A 216 7.81 43.52 -22.25
CA GLN A 216 8.27 43.37 -23.64
C GLN A 216 7.07 43.27 -24.58
N LEU A 217 6.05 42.50 -24.21
CA LEU A 217 4.82 42.36 -24.98
C LEU A 217 4.07 43.69 -25.08
N ASP A 218 3.95 44.44 -24.00
CA ASP A 218 3.28 45.74 -23.96
C ASP A 218 4.07 46.82 -24.77
N ALA A 219 5.39 46.62 -24.88
CA ALA A 219 6.25 47.44 -25.77
C ALA A 219 6.21 47.01 -27.25
N GLY A 220 5.35 46.06 -27.62
CA GLY A 220 5.27 45.51 -28.97
C GLY A 220 6.43 44.59 -29.37
N GLN A 221 7.30 44.24 -28.41
CA GLN A 221 8.41 43.32 -28.63
C GLN A 221 7.93 41.84 -28.57
N GLY A 222 8.71 40.93 -29.15
CA GLY A 222 8.47 39.48 -29.01
C GLY A 222 8.80 38.98 -27.62
N MET A 223 8.32 37.80 -27.31
CA MET A 223 8.75 37.00 -26.15
C MET A 223 9.37 35.69 -26.61
N PRO A 224 10.21 35.03 -25.81
CA PRO A 224 10.64 33.66 -26.11
C PRO A 224 9.43 32.72 -26.28
N GLU A 225 9.56 31.80 -27.22
CA GLU A 225 8.53 30.77 -27.42
C GLU A 225 8.30 29.95 -26.16
N ILE A 226 7.06 29.55 -25.93
CA ILE A 226 6.72 28.60 -24.87
C ILE A 226 6.84 27.20 -25.46
N ARG A 227 7.78 26.39 -24.94
CA ARG A 227 7.95 24.98 -25.28
C ARG A 227 8.00 24.19 -23.98
N VAL A 228 6.94 23.46 -23.67
CA VAL A 228 6.84 22.78 -22.38
C VAL A 228 6.16 21.43 -22.54
N ILE A 229 6.63 20.44 -21.78
CA ILE A 229 5.91 19.22 -21.51
C ILE A 229 5.48 19.19 -20.05
N ALA A 230 4.35 18.56 -19.78
CA ALA A 230 3.78 18.43 -18.45
C ALA A 230 3.48 16.94 -18.13
N PRO A 231 4.47 16.17 -17.69
CA PRO A 231 4.25 14.81 -17.20
C PRO A 231 3.61 14.83 -15.82
N GLY A 232 2.77 13.85 -15.52
CA GLY A 232 2.20 13.75 -14.18
C GLY A 232 1.06 12.75 -14.07
N ARG A 233 0.61 12.56 -12.83
CA ARG A 233 -0.56 11.73 -12.52
C ARG A 233 -1.84 12.49 -12.78
N THR A 234 -2.85 11.78 -13.24
CA THR A 234 -4.20 12.26 -13.53
C THR A 234 -5.23 11.30 -12.97
N TYR A 235 -6.46 11.76 -12.78
CA TYR A 235 -7.48 11.04 -12.03
C TYR A 235 -8.82 11.11 -12.75
N ARG A 236 -9.49 9.95 -12.92
CA ARG A 236 -10.84 9.85 -13.48
C ARG A 236 -11.63 8.79 -12.72
N VAL A 237 -12.93 9.00 -12.59
CA VAL A 237 -13.82 8.02 -11.98
C VAL A 237 -14.10 6.90 -13.00
N ASP A 238 -13.07 6.11 -13.27
CA ASP A 238 -13.16 4.99 -14.22
C ASP A 238 -12.25 3.86 -13.73
N SER A 239 -12.70 2.62 -13.81
CA SER A 239 -11.94 1.46 -13.35
C SER A 239 -12.40 0.20 -14.04
N ASP A 240 -11.59 -0.29 -15.00
CA ASP A 240 -11.79 -1.57 -15.68
C ASP A 240 -10.43 -2.22 -16.02
N ALA A 241 -10.42 -3.23 -16.88
CA ALA A 241 -9.17 -3.90 -17.28
C ALA A 241 -8.21 -3.01 -18.08
N THR A 242 -8.67 -1.88 -18.61
CA THR A 242 -7.93 -0.94 -19.45
C THR A 242 -7.82 0.46 -18.84
N HIS A 243 -8.57 0.73 -17.78
CA HIS A 243 -8.64 2.01 -17.09
C HIS A 243 -8.33 1.86 -15.61
N SER A 244 -7.56 2.80 -15.08
CA SER A 244 -7.27 2.95 -13.65
C SER A 244 -7.76 4.32 -13.18
N PRO A 245 -8.31 4.43 -11.95
CA PRO A 245 -8.70 5.73 -11.39
C PRO A 245 -7.57 6.75 -11.32
N MET A 246 -6.35 6.28 -11.23
CA MET A 246 -5.12 7.05 -11.36
C MET A 246 -4.30 6.49 -12.52
N PHE A 247 -3.84 7.33 -13.43
CA PHE A 247 -2.96 7.00 -14.54
C PHE A 247 -2.02 8.16 -14.84
N HIS A 248 -1.02 7.94 -15.67
CA HIS A 248 -0.07 8.97 -16.05
C HIS A 248 -0.43 9.59 -17.40
N GLN A 249 -0.22 10.89 -17.48
CA GLN A 249 -0.35 11.65 -18.74
C GLN A 249 0.87 12.54 -18.91
N CYS A 250 1.28 12.75 -20.14
CA CYS A 250 2.27 13.76 -20.50
C CYS A 250 1.69 14.58 -21.64
N GLU A 251 1.53 15.87 -21.41
CA GLU A 251 1.08 16.81 -22.43
C GLU A 251 2.20 17.75 -22.85
N GLY A 252 2.18 18.17 -24.09
CA GLY A 252 3.12 19.13 -24.62
C GLY A 252 2.41 20.34 -25.22
N LEU A 253 3.04 21.50 -25.07
CA LEU A 253 2.58 22.79 -25.60
C LEU A 253 3.76 23.52 -26.25
N TRP A 254 3.53 23.99 -27.47
CA TRP A 254 4.44 24.93 -28.12
C TRP A 254 3.65 26.12 -28.63
N ILE A 255 3.95 27.34 -28.16
CA ILE A 255 3.35 28.61 -28.60
C ILE A 255 4.44 29.57 -29.05
N GLY A 256 4.21 30.20 -30.18
CA GLY A 256 5.05 31.22 -30.75
C GLY A 256 4.30 32.04 -31.79
N GLU A 257 4.99 32.94 -32.49
CA GLU A 257 4.35 33.76 -33.54
C GLU A 257 4.21 32.99 -34.87
N ASN A 258 5.04 31.98 -35.11
CA ASN A 258 5.10 31.26 -36.39
C ASN A 258 4.99 29.72 -36.23
N VAL A 259 4.34 29.24 -35.17
CA VAL A 259 4.17 27.83 -34.91
C VAL A 259 2.95 27.27 -35.66
N SER A 260 3.06 26.11 -36.28
CA SER A 260 2.04 25.56 -37.14
C SER A 260 1.72 24.12 -36.86
N PHE A 261 0.63 23.61 -37.42
CA PHE A 261 0.29 22.17 -37.37
C PHE A 261 1.34 21.29 -38.07
N LYS A 262 2.14 21.84 -38.98
CA LYS A 262 3.26 21.15 -39.61
C LYS A 262 4.34 20.83 -38.56
N ASP A 263 4.62 21.78 -37.67
CA ASP A 263 5.62 21.62 -36.62
C ASP A 263 5.16 20.54 -35.63
N LEU A 264 3.88 20.50 -35.27
CA LEU A 264 3.29 19.38 -34.49
C LEU A 264 3.61 18.03 -35.15
N LYS A 265 3.36 17.90 -36.46
CA LYS A 265 3.62 16.64 -37.19
C LYS A 265 5.08 16.22 -37.11
N VAL A 266 6.00 17.17 -37.31
CA VAL A 266 7.45 16.89 -37.25
C VAL A 266 7.84 16.46 -35.85
N VAL A 267 7.54 17.28 -34.83
CA VAL A 267 7.92 17.02 -33.44
C VAL A 267 7.38 15.67 -32.96
N PHE A 268 6.10 15.39 -33.23
CA PHE A 268 5.49 14.15 -32.75
C PHE A 268 5.96 12.92 -33.53
N THR A 269 6.28 13.07 -34.82
CA THR A 269 6.87 11.99 -35.63
C THR A 269 8.27 11.64 -35.13
N ASP A 270 9.12 12.62 -34.89
CA ASP A 270 10.47 12.45 -34.40
C ASP A 270 10.46 11.84 -32.98
N PHE A 271 9.54 12.33 -32.13
CA PHE A 271 9.31 11.72 -30.81
C PHE A 271 8.97 10.23 -30.92
N CYS A 272 7.97 9.85 -31.71
CA CYS A 272 7.54 8.45 -31.81
C CYS A 272 8.65 7.54 -32.35
N LYS A 273 9.36 7.96 -33.39
CA LYS A 273 10.48 7.19 -33.95
C LYS A 273 11.59 6.99 -32.95
N THR A 274 11.98 8.05 -32.23
CA THR A 274 13.02 8.01 -31.20
C THR A 274 12.59 7.18 -30.00
N PHE A 275 11.33 7.33 -29.57
CA PHE A 275 10.80 6.62 -28.41
C PHE A 275 10.74 5.10 -28.65
N PHE A 276 10.23 4.68 -29.80
CA PHE A 276 10.11 3.27 -30.15
C PHE A 276 11.35 2.66 -30.82
N GLU A 277 12.38 3.49 -31.09
CA GLU A 277 13.60 3.08 -31.79
C GLU A 277 13.29 2.40 -33.13
N SER A 278 12.37 2.99 -33.91
CA SER A 278 11.88 2.42 -35.16
C SER A 278 11.72 3.53 -36.22
N ASP A 279 12.60 3.48 -37.24
CA ASP A 279 12.60 4.45 -38.34
C ASP A 279 11.46 4.20 -39.34
N ASP A 280 10.98 2.98 -39.44
CA ASP A 280 9.91 2.53 -40.33
C ASP A 280 8.49 2.72 -39.75
N LEU A 281 8.40 3.33 -38.56
CA LEU A 281 7.12 3.66 -37.93
C LEU A 281 6.32 4.67 -38.76
N VAL A 282 5.07 4.33 -39.06
CA VAL A 282 4.17 5.21 -39.83
C VAL A 282 3.19 5.86 -38.86
N LEU A 283 3.05 7.18 -39.00
CA LEU A 283 2.04 7.96 -38.28
C LEU A 283 0.92 8.42 -39.19
N ARG A 284 -0.29 8.50 -38.65
CA ARG A 284 -1.40 9.23 -39.29
C ARG A 284 -2.08 10.11 -38.28
N PHE A 285 -2.57 11.24 -38.75
CA PHE A 285 -3.37 12.18 -37.99
C PHE A 285 -4.80 12.10 -38.49
N ARG A 286 -5.72 11.64 -37.62
CA ARG A 286 -7.15 11.57 -37.91
C ARG A 286 -7.86 12.79 -37.36
N PRO A 287 -8.78 13.46 -38.12
CA PRO A 287 -9.61 14.49 -37.55
C PRO A 287 -10.34 14.02 -36.29
N SER A 288 -10.34 14.87 -35.25
CA SER A 288 -11.02 14.62 -33.99
C SER A 288 -11.56 15.95 -33.42
N PHE A 289 -12.11 15.93 -32.24
CA PHE A 289 -12.60 17.11 -31.54
C PHE A 289 -12.13 17.11 -30.08
N PHE A 290 -11.49 18.22 -29.70
CA PHE A 290 -11.19 18.55 -28.31
C PHE A 290 -11.55 20.02 -28.07
N PRO A 291 -12.15 20.38 -26.89
CA PRO A 291 -12.57 21.77 -26.65
C PRO A 291 -11.44 22.79 -26.71
N PHE A 292 -10.22 22.35 -26.39
CA PHE A 292 -9.03 23.19 -26.26
C PHE A 292 -8.14 23.27 -27.51
N THR A 293 -8.52 22.57 -28.60
CA THR A 293 -7.80 22.59 -29.88
C THR A 293 -8.74 22.73 -31.08
N GLU A 294 -8.30 23.47 -32.12
CA GLU A 294 -9.02 23.65 -33.40
C GLU A 294 -7.99 24.02 -34.51
N PRO A 295 -7.75 23.14 -35.51
CA PRO A 295 -8.27 21.78 -35.63
C PRO A 295 -7.66 20.80 -34.63
N SER A 296 -8.43 19.74 -34.32
CA SER A 296 -7.99 18.63 -33.46
C SER A 296 -7.69 17.39 -34.29
N ALA A 297 -6.76 16.58 -33.82
CA ALA A 297 -6.43 15.30 -34.44
C ALA A 297 -6.02 14.26 -33.39
N GLU A 298 -6.48 13.04 -33.56
CA GLU A 298 -5.90 11.88 -32.94
C GLU A 298 -4.71 11.38 -33.73
N VAL A 299 -3.67 10.91 -33.02
CA VAL A 299 -2.45 10.38 -33.63
C VAL A 299 -2.40 8.89 -33.44
N ASP A 300 -2.41 8.18 -34.55
CA ASP A 300 -2.20 6.74 -34.60
C ASP A 300 -0.82 6.40 -35.13
N ILE A 301 -0.24 5.34 -34.59
CA ILE A 301 1.00 4.75 -35.11
C ILE A 301 0.76 3.35 -35.66
N GLN A 302 1.58 2.95 -36.62
CA GLN A 302 1.60 1.59 -37.16
C GLN A 302 3.04 1.10 -37.27
N PHE A 303 3.31 -0.02 -36.63
CA PHE A 303 4.56 -0.73 -36.79
C PHE A 303 4.55 -1.52 -38.11
N GLN A 304 5.67 -1.51 -38.83
CA GLN A 304 5.80 -2.28 -40.08
C GLN A 304 6.30 -3.70 -39.83
N SER A 305 6.87 -3.96 -38.64
CA SER A 305 7.41 -5.25 -38.23
C SER A 305 7.02 -5.61 -36.80
N GLY A 306 7.24 -6.85 -36.38
CA GLY A 306 6.96 -7.33 -35.03
C GLY A 306 5.51 -7.75 -34.76
N PRO A 307 5.16 -8.06 -33.50
CA PRO A 307 3.85 -8.61 -33.13
C PRO A 307 2.66 -7.69 -33.40
N LEU A 308 2.90 -6.39 -33.48
CA LEU A 308 1.89 -5.35 -33.71
C LEU A 308 1.88 -4.81 -35.16
N ALA A 309 2.64 -5.44 -36.05
CA ALA A 309 2.75 -5.02 -37.45
C ALA A 309 1.38 -4.90 -38.13
N GLY A 310 1.20 -3.83 -38.91
CA GLY A 310 -0.02 -3.56 -39.69
C GLY A 310 -1.20 -3.06 -38.89
N LYS A 311 -1.14 -3.02 -37.55
CA LYS A 311 -2.22 -2.51 -36.68
C LYS A 311 -2.05 -1.01 -36.42
N TRP A 312 -3.12 -0.25 -36.57
CA TRP A 312 -3.15 1.13 -36.13
C TRP A 312 -3.46 1.21 -34.64
N LEU A 313 -2.62 1.92 -33.90
CA LEU A 313 -2.69 2.08 -32.46
C LEU A 313 -2.71 3.56 -32.13
N GLU A 314 -3.80 4.03 -31.52
CA GLU A 314 -3.91 5.39 -31.02
C GLU A 314 -2.94 5.60 -29.87
N VAL A 315 -2.17 6.68 -29.90
CA VAL A 315 -1.14 7.02 -28.92
C VAL A 315 -1.26 8.41 -28.34
N ALA A 316 -1.98 9.33 -29.02
CA ALA A 316 -2.13 10.71 -28.56
C ALA A 316 -3.35 11.41 -29.17
N GLY A 317 -3.89 12.37 -28.41
CA GLY A 317 -4.70 13.44 -28.92
C GLY A 317 -3.84 14.69 -29.16
N SER A 318 -4.15 15.49 -30.17
CA SER A 318 -3.35 16.66 -30.53
C SER A 318 -4.16 17.70 -31.28
N GLY A 319 -3.61 18.88 -31.46
CA GLY A 319 -4.22 19.89 -32.31
C GLY A 319 -3.58 21.26 -32.18
N GLN A 320 -4.07 22.20 -32.96
CA GLN A 320 -3.70 23.60 -32.82
C GLN A 320 -4.46 24.19 -31.64
N VAL A 321 -3.78 24.94 -30.79
CA VAL A 321 -4.38 25.50 -29.57
C VAL A 321 -5.52 26.42 -29.92
N HIS A 322 -6.69 26.24 -29.32
CA HIS A 322 -7.88 27.02 -29.56
C HIS A 322 -7.64 28.52 -29.19
N PRO A 323 -8.10 29.49 -29.99
CA PRO A 323 -7.91 30.92 -29.71
C PRO A 323 -8.36 31.40 -28.33
N ASN A 324 -9.44 30.79 -27.77
CA ASN A 324 -9.89 31.09 -26.42
C ASN A 324 -8.88 30.66 -25.36
N VAL A 325 -8.20 29.52 -25.55
CA VAL A 325 -7.16 29.04 -24.64
C VAL A 325 -5.95 29.97 -24.69
N VAL A 326 -5.55 30.44 -25.88
CA VAL A 326 -4.48 31.46 -26.06
C VAL A 326 -4.83 32.74 -25.31
N ARG A 327 -6.09 33.21 -25.41
CA ARG A 327 -6.56 34.38 -24.64
C ARG A 327 -6.51 34.17 -23.13
N ASN A 328 -6.93 32.96 -22.67
CA ASN A 328 -6.92 32.61 -21.26
C ASN A 328 -5.50 32.53 -20.69
N MET A 329 -4.50 32.26 -21.52
CA MET A 329 -3.07 32.35 -21.17
C MET A 329 -2.56 33.79 -21.12
N GLY A 330 -3.35 34.79 -21.53
CA GLY A 330 -3.01 36.20 -21.56
C GLY A 330 -2.26 36.64 -22.81
N LEU A 331 -2.40 35.90 -23.91
CA LEU A 331 -1.80 36.20 -25.23
C LEU A 331 -2.86 36.61 -26.24
N ASP A 332 -2.43 37.36 -27.25
CA ASP A 332 -3.25 37.72 -28.40
C ASP A 332 -3.24 36.57 -29.42
N PRO A 333 -4.40 35.95 -29.72
CA PRO A 333 -4.47 34.82 -30.65
C PRO A 333 -4.30 35.22 -32.11
N GLU A 334 -4.35 36.52 -32.45
CA GLU A 334 -4.05 37.01 -33.79
C GLU A 334 -2.53 37.10 -34.03
N ARG A 335 -1.74 37.13 -32.94
CA ARG A 335 -0.28 37.22 -32.99
C ARG A 335 0.37 35.85 -32.61
N PHE A 336 -0.17 35.15 -31.62
CA PHE A 336 0.41 33.94 -31.10
C PHE A 336 -0.44 32.73 -31.47
N ILE A 337 0.22 31.74 -31.98
CA ILE A 337 -0.37 30.47 -32.39
C ILE A 337 0.46 29.32 -31.83
N GLY A 338 -0.13 28.13 -31.65
CA GLY A 338 0.61 27.01 -31.16
C GLY A 338 -0.10 25.69 -31.34
N PHE A 339 0.56 24.64 -30.96
CA PHE A 339 -0.02 23.32 -30.91
C PHE A 339 0.11 22.71 -29.51
N ALA A 340 -0.78 21.78 -29.23
CA ALA A 340 -0.71 20.93 -28.04
C ALA A 340 -0.92 19.46 -28.42
N PHE A 341 -0.40 18.57 -27.58
CA PHE A 341 -0.65 17.14 -27.67
C PHE A 341 -0.70 16.55 -26.27
N GLY A 342 -1.43 15.43 -26.13
CA GLY A 342 -1.50 14.67 -24.89
C GLY A 342 -1.35 13.19 -25.17
N MET A 343 -0.50 12.50 -24.39
CA MET A 343 -0.25 11.07 -24.51
C MET A 343 -0.27 10.40 -23.14
N GLY A 344 -0.57 9.09 -23.13
CA GLY A 344 -0.57 8.28 -21.92
C GLY A 344 0.75 7.51 -21.77
N PRO A 345 1.66 7.89 -20.86
CA PRO A 345 2.91 7.15 -20.60
C PRO A 345 2.67 5.68 -20.27
N ASP A 346 1.61 5.35 -19.54
CA ASP A 346 1.25 3.96 -19.24
C ASP A 346 0.98 3.16 -20.52
N ARG A 347 0.24 3.75 -21.47
CA ARG A 347 -0.05 3.17 -22.77
C ARG A 347 1.22 2.98 -23.61
N LEU A 348 2.09 3.99 -23.61
CA LEU A 348 3.40 3.91 -24.30
C LEU A 348 4.30 2.85 -23.67
N THR A 349 4.27 2.71 -22.34
CA THR A 349 4.99 1.65 -21.61
C THR A 349 4.48 0.27 -22.03
N MET A 350 3.16 0.08 -22.06
CA MET A 350 2.56 -1.18 -22.53
C MET A 350 3.04 -1.56 -23.93
N LEU A 351 3.03 -0.60 -24.86
CA LEU A 351 3.45 -0.83 -26.26
C LEU A 351 4.93 -1.12 -26.37
N ARG A 352 5.79 -0.40 -25.63
CA ARG A 352 7.24 -0.55 -25.66
C ARG A 352 7.69 -1.91 -25.11
N TYR A 353 7.08 -2.34 -23.99
CA TYR A 353 7.47 -3.57 -23.29
C TYR A 353 6.60 -4.78 -23.62
N GLY A 354 5.59 -4.63 -24.49
CA GLY A 354 4.69 -5.73 -24.88
C GLY A 354 3.76 -6.18 -23.75
N VAL A 355 3.44 -5.32 -22.79
CA VAL A 355 2.52 -5.60 -21.71
C VAL A 355 1.09 -5.35 -22.19
N ASN A 356 0.20 -6.31 -21.96
CA ASN A 356 -1.19 -6.27 -22.46
C ASN A 356 -2.24 -5.99 -21.37
N ASP A 357 -1.84 -5.85 -20.13
CA ASP A 357 -2.71 -5.55 -18.98
C ASP A 357 -2.12 -4.41 -18.15
N LEU A 358 -2.83 -3.28 -18.11
CA LEU A 358 -2.41 -2.07 -17.39
C LEU A 358 -2.27 -2.30 -15.89
N ARG A 359 -3.08 -3.17 -15.31
CA ARG A 359 -3.12 -3.43 -13.86
C ARG A 359 -1.79 -3.97 -13.33
N LEU A 360 -1.02 -4.68 -14.16
CA LEU A 360 0.29 -5.21 -13.78
C LEU A 360 1.27 -4.13 -13.32
N PHE A 361 1.12 -2.90 -13.80
CA PHE A 361 1.95 -1.78 -13.35
C PHE A 361 1.59 -1.28 -11.94
N PHE A 362 0.38 -1.58 -11.47
CA PHE A 362 -0.14 -1.09 -10.19
C PHE A 362 -0.31 -2.17 -9.11
N ASP A 363 -0.27 -3.45 -9.48
CA ASP A 363 -0.43 -4.59 -8.55
C ASP A 363 0.75 -4.77 -7.59
N GLY A 364 1.90 -4.15 -7.85
CA GLY A 364 3.09 -4.24 -7.00
C GLY A 364 3.75 -5.62 -6.98
N ASP A 365 3.48 -6.50 -7.95
CA ASP A 365 4.11 -7.82 -8.03
C ASP A 365 5.61 -7.69 -8.38
N ILE A 366 6.46 -7.99 -7.39
CA ILE A 366 7.92 -7.91 -7.52
C ILE A 366 8.44 -8.82 -8.65
N ARG A 367 7.80 -9.95 -8.93
CA ARG A 367 8.20 -10.86 -10.01
C ARG A 367 7.99 -10.22 -11.38
N PHE A 368 6.91 -9.45 -11.52
CA PHE A 368 6.67 -8.66 -12.74
C PHE A 368 7.67 -7.50 -12.83
N LEU A 369 7.78 -6.70 -11.77
CA LEU A 369 8.63 -5.50 -11.75
C LEU A 369 10.11 -5.81 -11.91
N SER A 370 10.60 -6.95 -11.40
CA SER A 370 12.02 -7.35 -11.52
C SER A 370 12.48 -7.60 -12.96
N GLN A 371 11.55 -7.77 -13.92
CA GLN A 371 11.87 -7.97 -15.33
C GLN A 371 12.38 -6.68 -16.00
N PHE A 372 12.14 -5.52 -15.41
CA PHE A 372 12.54 -4.19 -15.92
C PHE A 372 13.83 -3.67 -15.28
N ASN A 373 14.43 -4.41 -14.36
CA ASN A 373 15.72 -4.10 -13.75
C ASN A 373 16.83 -4.36 -14.77
N LYS A 374 17.28 -3.33 -15.46
CA LYS A 374 18.47 -3.37 -16.33
C LYS A 374 19.41 -2.24 -15.98
#